data_e72382abfb51db61ae681f06e7c0f9c9
#
_entry.id   e72382abfb51db61ae681f06e7c0f9c9
#
_cell.length_a   1.000
_cell.length_b   1.000
_cell.length_c   1.000
_cell.angle_alpha   90.00
_cell.angle_beta   90.00
_cell.angle_gamma   90.00
#
_symmetry.space_group_name_H-M   'P 1'
#
loop_
_entity.id
_entity.type
_entity.pdbx_description
1 polymer ?
#
loop_
_entity_poly.entity_id
_entity_poly.type
_entity_poly.pdbx_seq_one_letter_code
_entity_poly.pdbx_strand_id
1 'polypeptide(L)'
;MYSFEFVKAKTVAEAVKALKREDAQALGGGQTLIPTLRSRLASPSALVSLNGIAEMIGVCVTDDGMLAIGGATPHAVVAKEAKKHYPALAALAGNIGDPAVRSRGTIGGSLANNDPAACYPSAV
;
A
#
# COMPACT_ATOMS: atom_id res chain seq x y z
N MET A 1 -0.59 12.42 -17.90
CA MET A 1 -0.81 12.90 -16.53
C MET A 1 -0.21 14.29 -16.36
N TYR A 2 -0.62 15.02 -15.34
CA TYR A 2 -0.04 16.32 -15.02
C TYR A 2 1.34 16.17 -14.38
N SER A 3 2.12 17.24 -14.37
CA SER A 3 3.43 17.28 -13.74
C SER A 3 3.29 17.27 -12.21
N PHE A 4 4.17 16.57 -11.52
CA PHE A 4 4.27 16.49 -10.07
C PHE A 4 5.73 16.29 -9.65
N GLU A 5 6.05 16.63 -8.41
CA GLU A 5 7.33 16.25 -7.82
C GLU A 5 7.28 14.83 -7.28
N PHE A 6 8.35 14.05 -7.46
CA PHE A 6 8.43 12.70 -6.92
C PHE A 6 9.42 12.63 -5.75
N VAL A 7 8.91 12.28 -4.56
CA VAL A 7 9.69 12.17 -3.33
C VAL A 7 9.80 10.71 -2.92
N LYS A 8 11.01 10.20 -2.76
CA LYS A 8 11.31 8.89 -2.20
C LYS A 8 11.62 9.03 -0.71
N ALA A 9 10.65 8.76 0.15
CA ALA A 9 10.88 8.73 1.59
C ALA A 9 11.58 7.42 2.00
N LYS A 10 12.50 7.52 2.95
CA LYS A 10 13.21 6.37 3.56
C LYS A 10 12.72 6.05 4.96
N THR A 11 12.05 7.00 5.60
CA THR A 11 11.48 6.85 6.94
C THR A 11 10.05 7.39 6.97
N VAL A 12 9.25 6.95 7.95
CA VAL A 12 7.90 7.49 8.17
C VAL A 12 7.96 8.99 8.46
N ALA A 13 8.94 9.45 9.22
CA ALA A 13 9.11 10.87 9.54
C ALA A 13 9.34 11.72 8.27
N GLU A 14 10.17 11.26 7.34
CA GLU A 14 10.36 11.91 6.04
C GLU A 14 9.08 11.94 5.22
N ALA A 15 8.34 10.82 5.17
CA ALA A 15 7.07 10.75 4.46
C ALA A 15 6.05 11.73 5.03
N VAL A 16 5.88 11.77 6.36
CA VAL A 16 4.97 12.70 7.04
C VAL A 16 5.36 14.15 6.76
N LYS A 17 6.66 14.48 6.79
CA LYS A 17 7.15 15.82 6.46
C LYS A 17 6.82 16.21 5.03
N ALA A 18 7.03 15.30 4.07
CA ALA A 18 6.77 15.56 2.66
C ALA A 18 5.25 15.70 2.38
N LEU A 19 4.41 14.93 3.08
CA LEU A 19 2.95 14.96 2.95
C LEU A 19 2.29 16.19 3.59
N LYS A 20 3.03 17.04 4.34
CA LYS A 20 2.51 18.32 4.82
C LYS A 20 2.39 19.38 3.71
N ARG A 21 2.96 19.13 2.55
CA ARG A 21 2.81 20.03 1.40
C ARG A 21 1.38 19.98 0.89
N GLU A 22 0.86 21.13 0.50
CA GLU A 22 -0.46 21.24 -0.11
C GLU A 22 -0.56 20.32 -1.33
N ASP A 23 -1.66 19.58 -1.43
CA ASP A 23 -1.94 18.61 -2.50
C ASP A 23 -0.89 17.50 -2.69
N ALA A 24 -0.02 17.25 -1.70
CA ALA A 24 0.86 16.09 -1.73
C ALA A 24 0.07 14.81 -1.44
N GLN A 25 0.38 13.74 -2.16
CA GLN A 25 -0.32 12.46 -2.04
C GLN A 25 0.65 11.30 -1.81
N ALA A 26 0.30 10.40 -0.89
CA ALA A 26 1.05 9.18 -0.63
C ALA A 26 0.91 8.20 -1.81
N LEU A 27 2.02 7.55 -2.18
CA LEU A 27 2.07 6.53 -3.21
C LEU A 27 2.54 5.20 -2.60
N GLY A 28 1.64 4.25 -2.48
CA GLY A 28 1.94 2.84 -2.21
C GLY A 28 2.26 2.09 -3.51
N GLY A 29 1.52 1.03 -3.81
CA GLY A 29 1.71 0.22 -5.02
C GLY A 29 1.34 0.90 -6.34
N GLY A 30 0.59 1.99 -6.30
CA GLY A 30 0.20 2.77 -7.48
C GLY A 30 -0.86 2.13 -8.38
N GLN A 31 -1.44 0.99 -7.99
CA GLN A 31 -2.35 0.23 -8.85
C GLN A 31 -3.71 0.90 -9.08
N THR A 32 -4.11 1.79 -8.20
CA THR A 32 -5.28 2.67 -8.37
C THR A 32 -4.86 4.09 -8.74
N LEU A 33 -3.89 4.66 -8.02
CA LEU A 33 -3.49 6.05 -8.18
C LEU A 33 -2.87 6.34 -9.55
N ILE A 34 -1.97 5.49 -10.05
CA ILE A 34 -1.33 5.72 -11.36
C ILE A 34 -2.34 5.75 -12.51
N PRO A 35 -3.29 4.80 -12.62
CA PRO A 35 -4.40 4.90 -13.58
C PRO A 35 -5.19 6.21 -13.48
N THR A 36 -5.52 6.64 -12.26
CA THR A 36 -6.23 7.90 -11.98
C THR A 36 -5.46 9.12 -12.51
N LEU A 37 -4.15 9.16 -12.26
CA LEU A 37 -3.26 10.23 -12.76
C LEU A 37 -3.14 10.21 -14.30
N ARG A 38 -3.04 9.02 -14.89
CA ARG A 38 -2.99 8.86 -16.35
C ARG A 38 -4.27 9.35 -17.02
N SER A 39 -5.41 9.12 -16.38
CA SER A 39 -6.72 9.61 -16.84
C SER A 39 -6.97 11.10 -16.51
N ARG A 40 -5.98 11.79 -15.90
CA ARG A 40 -6.06 13.20 -15.49
C ARG A 40 -7.23 13.51 -14.53
N LEU A 41 -7.61 12.51 -13.72
CA LEU A 41 -8.68 12.65 -12.70
C LEU A 41 -8.14 13.20 -11.36
N ALA A 42 -6.82 13.31 -11.22
CA ALA A 42 -6.15 13.93 -10.07
C ALA A 42 -4.90 14.67 -10.54
N SER A 43 -4.52 15.71 -9.77
CA SER A 43 -3.36 16.57 -10.07
C SER A 43 -2.60 16.90 -8.78
N PRO A 44 -1.95 15.92 -8.13
CA PRO A 44 -1.18 16.21 -6.92
C PRO A 44 0.03 17.08 -7.24
N SER A 45 0.43 17.93 -6.28
CA SER A 45 1.68 18.70 -6.36
C SER A 45 2.91 17.83 -6.20
N ALA A 46 2.81 16.78 -5.39
CA ALA A 46 3.87 15.81 -5.15
C ALA A 46 3.31 14.41 -4.90
N LEU A 47 4.06 13.39 -5.33
CA LEU A 47 3.86 12.00 -4.94
C LEU A 47 4.96 11.56 -3.98
N VAL A 48 4.58 11.13 -2.79
CA VAL A 48 5.48 10.64 -1.76
C VAL A 48 5.45 9.12 -1.75
N SER A 49 6.49 8.49 -2.28
CA SER A 49 6.61 7.03 -2.34
C SER A 49 6.91 6.45 -0.96
N LEU A 50 6.09 5.48 -0.53
CA LEU A 50 6.24 4.77 0.73
C LEU A 50 7.00 3.44 0.59
N ASN A 51 7.25 2.99 -0.64
CA ASN A 51 7.85 1.67 -0.93
C ASN A 51 9.32 1.51 -0.48
N GLY A 52 9.98 2.60 -0.10
CA GLY A 52 11.34 2.59 0.43
C GLY A 52 11.45 2.60 1.95
N ILE A 53 10.31 2.60 2.66
CA ILE A 53 10.27 2.70 4.13
C ILE A 53 10.23 1.29 4.71
N ALA A 54 11.39 0.82 5.18
CA ALA A 54 11.56 -0.57 5.65
C ALA A 54 10.60 -0.92 6.82
N GLU A 55 10.38 0.02 7.74
CA GLU A 55 9.48 -0.17 8.89
C GLU A 55 7.99 -0.29 8.51
N MET A 56 7.62 0.03 7.28
CA MET A 56 6.27 -0.13 6.74
C MET A 56 6.08 -1.43 5.93
N ILE A 57 7.08 -2.29 5.85
CA ILE A 57 7.04 -3.51 5.03
C ILE A 57 7.30 -4.72 5.92
N GLY A 58 6.49 -5.76 5.77
CA GLY A 58 6.67 -7.03 6.45
C GLY A 58 5.41 -7.54 7.13
N VAL A 59 5.50 -8.76 7.60
CA VAL A 59 4.47 -9.49 8.34
C VAL A 59 5.12 -10.09 9.57
N CYS A 60 4.60 -9.80 10.76
CA CYS A 60 5.11 -10.37 12.01
C CYS A 60 3.97 -10.66 12.98
N VAL A 61 4.23 -11.52 13.94
CA VAL A 61 3.32 -11.77 15.08
C VAL A 61 3.83 -10.96 16.26
N THR A 62 2.94 -10.21 16.87
CA THR A 62 3.22 -9.41 18.05
C THR A 62 3.26 -10.28 19.33
N ASP A 63 3.80 -9.77 20.43
CA ASP A 63 3.93 -10.51 21.70
C ASP A 63 2.58 -10.94 22.27
N ASP A 64 1.50 -10.21 21.98
CA ASP A 64 0.12 -10.53 22.34
C ASP A 64 -0.61 -11.44 21.32
N GLY A 65 0.13 -11.97 20.33
CA GLY A 65 -0.37 -12.96 19.37
C GLY A 65 -1.14 -12.38 18.17
N MET A 66 -1.16 -11.07 17.99
CA MET A 66 -1.77 -10.45 16.82
C MET A 66 -0.85 -10.48 15.61
N LEU A 67 -1.42 -10.56 14.41
CA LEU A 67 -0.68 -10.44 13.16
C LEU A 67 -0.55 -8.97 12.77
N ALA A 68 0.67 -8.45 12.82
CA ALA A 68 0.99 -7.10 12.38
C ALA A 68 1.52 -7.12 10.93
N ILE A 69 0.94 -6.28 10.08
CA ILE A 69 1.32 -6.16 8.66
C ILE A 69 1.62 -4.69 8.36
N GLY A 70 2.82 -4.44 7.85
CA GLY A 70 3.22 -3.10 7.44
C GLY A 70 2.38 -2.60 6.25
N GLY A 71 1.92 -1.35 6.30
CA GLY A 71 1.01 -0.79 5.27
C GLY A 71 1.58 -0.74 3.86
N ALA A 72 2.90 -0.73 3.69
CA ALA A 72 3.56 -0.78 2.38
C ALA A 72 3.90 -2.21 1.93
N THR A 73 3.40 -3.24 2.61
CA THR A 73 3.63 -4.64 2.25
C THR A 73 2.83 -5.02 1.00
N PRO A 74 3.48 -5.55 -0.06
CA PRO A 74 2.81 -6.01 -1.26
C PRO A 74 1.87 -7.20 -0.99
N HIS A 75 0.78 -7.31 -1.74
CA HIS A 75 -0.18 -8.42 -1.63
C HIS A 75 0.49 -9.80 -1.76
N ALA A 76 1.47 -9.93 -2.66
CA ALA A 76 2.22 -11.18 -2.84
C ALA A 76 2.98 -11.60 -1.57
N VAL A 77 3.53 -10.63 -0.83
CA VAL A 77 4.23 -10.87 0.45
C VAL A 77 3.22 -11.25 1.53
N VAL A 78 2.08 -10.55 1.63
CA VAL A 78 1.00 -10.92 2.55
C VAL A 78 0.52 -12.35 2.29
N ALA A 79 0.26 -12.71 1.02
CA ALA A 79 -0.16 -14.06 0.64
C ALA A 79 0.83 -15.15 1.05
N LYS A 80 2.12 -14.86 0.97
CA LYS A 80 3.18 -15.80 1.34
C LYS A 80 3.38 -15.90 2.84
N GLU A 81 3.56 -14.76 3.52
CA GLU A 81 4.03 -14.71 4.89
C GLU A 81 2.91 -14.84 5.93
N ALA A 82 1.70 -14.36 5.64
CA ALA A 82 0.56 -14.53 6.53
C ALA A 82 0.03 -15.97 6.57
N LYS A 83 0.39 -16.83 5.60
CA LYS A 83 -0.18 -18.17 5.45
C LYS A 83 -0.10 -19.04 6.70
N LYS A 84 0.98 -18.93 7.48
CA LYS A 84 1.20 -19.72 8.70
C LYS A 84 0.34 -19.26 9.88
N HIS A 85 -0.08 -18.01 9.90
CA HIS A 85 -0.73 -17.36 11.04
C HIS A 85 -2.19 -17.05 10.77
N TYR A 86 -2.51 -16.63 9.55
CA TYR A 86 -3.87 -16.30 9.13
C TYR A 86 -4.10 -16.78 7.68
N PRO A 87 -4.39 -18.09 7.49
CA PRO A 87 -4.53 -18.68 6.14
C PRO A 87 -5.62 -18.04 5.30
N ALA A 88 -6.74 -17.61 5.90
CA ALA A 88 -7.83 -16.95 5.19
C ALA A 88 -7.41 -15.61 4.59
N LEU A 89 -6.67 -14.79 5.33
CA LEU A 89 -6.11 -13.53 4.84
C LEU A 89 -5.08 -13.78 3.72
N ALA A 90 -4.23 -14.79 3.89
CA ALA A 90 -3.25 -15.16 2.87
C ALA A 90 -3.92 -15.60 1.56
N ALA A 91 -4.98 -16.41 1.64
CA ALA A 91 -5.76 -16.84 0.49
C ALA A 91 -6.44 -15.64 -0.20
N LEU A 92 -7.04 -14.74 0.58
CA LEU A 92 -7.64 -13.52 0.07
C LEU A 92 -6.61 -12.67 -0.68
N ALA A 93 -5.45 -12.40 -0.07
CA ALA A 93 -4.37 -11.62 -0.70
C ALA A 93 -3.87 -12.28 -2.00
N GLY A 94 -3.78 -13.61 -2.02
CA GLY A 94 -3.38 -14.40 -3.18
C GLY A 94 -4.35 -14.36 -4.36
N ASN A 95 -5.59 -13.95 -4.13
CA ASN A 95 -6.63 -13.82 -5.16
C ASN A 95 -6.84 -12.38 -5.66
N ILE A 96 -6.12 -11.39 -5.12
CA ILE A 96 -6.25 -10.00 -5.56
C ILE A 96 -5.61 -9.82 -6.93
N GLY A 97 -6.41 -9.35 -7.92
CA GLY A 97 -5.93 -9.03 -9.25
C GLY A 97 -5.15 -10.17 -9.91
N ASP A 98 -4.07 -9.80 -10.58
CA ASP A 98 -3.12 -10.72 -11.20
C ASP A 98 -1.74 -10.66 -10.50
N PRO A 99 -0.76 -11.50 -10.88
CA PRO A 99 0.57 -11.48 -10.29
C PRO A 99 1.29 -10.14 -10.40
N ALA A 100 1.09 -9.37 -11.47
CA ALA A 100 1.70 -8.06 -11.64
C ALA A 100 1.11 -7.05 -10.64
N VAL A 101 -0.21 -7.07 -10.46
CA VAL A 101 -0.91 -6.25 -9.45
C VAL A 101 -0.46 -6.65 -8.05
N ARG A 102 -0.42 -7.94 -7.72
CA ARG A 102 -0.04 -8.43 -6.40
C ARG A 102 1.40 -8.09 -6.01
N SER A 103 2.31 -8.02 -6.97
CA SER A 103 3.71 -7.66 -6.73
C SER A 103 3.92 -6.19 -6.40
N ARG A 104 2.96 -5.34 -6.70
CA ARG A 104 3.03 -3.88 -6.54
C ARG A 104 2.02 -3.34 -5.54
N GLY A 105 0.75 -3.73 -5.67
CA GLY A 105 -0.33 -3.29 -4.79
C GLY A 105 -0.05 -3.66 -3.35
N THR A 106 -0.36 -2.75 -2.42
CA THR A 106 -0.07 -2.89 -0.99
C THR A 106 -1.36 -2.96 -0.16
N ILE A 107 -1.29 -3.64 0.99
CA ILE A 107 -2.44 -3.73 1.90
C ILE A 107 -2.90 -2.33 2.36
N GLY A 108 -1.98 -1.47 2.78
CA GLY A 108 -2.30 -0.12 3.22
C GLY A 108 -2.84 0.75 2.09
N GLY A 109 -2.33 0.60 0.85
CA GLY A 109 -2.85 1.30 -0.31
C GLY A 109 -4.30 0.90 -0.63
N SER A 110 -4.61 -0.39 -0.54
CA SER A 110 -5.98 -0.90 -0.73
C SER A 110 -6.95 -0.37 0.32
N LEU A 111 -6.56 -0.40 1.60
CA LEU A 111 -7.39 0.10 2.70
C LEU A 111 -7.59 1.62 2.62
N ALA A 112 -6.52 2.37 2.37
CA ALA A 112 -6.58 3.83 2.26
C ALA A 112 -7.40 4.32 1.06
N ASN A 113 -7.44 3.54 -0.03
CA ASN A 113 -8.28 3.83 -1.19
C ASN A 113 -9.78 3.71 -0.88
N ASN A 114 -10.13 2.93 0.15
CA ASN A 114 -11.49 2.78 0.67
C ASN A 114 -12.55 2.42 -0.41
N ASP A 115 -12.16 1.59 -1.37
CA ASP A 115 -13.09 1.05 -2.36
C ASP A 115 -13.97 -0.03 -1.71
N PRO A 116 -15.31 0.11 -1.72
CA PRO A 116 -16.20 -0.88 -1.12
C PRO A 116 -16.14 -2.26 -1.82
N ALA A 117 -15.66 -2.31 -3.06
CA ALA A 117 -15.45 -3.55 -3.81
C ALA A 117 -14.06 -4.18 -3.58
N ALA A 118 -13.20 -3.57 -2.75
CA ALA A 118 -11.89 -4.14 -2.42
C ALA A 118 -12.01 -5.41 -1.56
N CYS A 119 -10.99 -6.27 -1.64
CA CYS A 119 -11.01 -7.56 -0.95
C CYS A 119 -10.74 -7.44 0.57
N TYR A 120 -9.76 -6.63 0.98
CA TYR A 120 -9.33 -6.54 2.39
C TYR A 120 -10.38 -6.09 3.40
N PRO A 121 -11.35 -5.18 3.10
CA PRO A 121 -12.36 -4.79 4.09
C PRO A 121 -13.14 -5.94 4.72
N SER A 122 -13.21 -7.10 4.05
CA SER A 122 -13.86 -8.28 4.60
C SER A 122 -13.00 -9.11 5.58
N ALA A 123 -11.72 -8.79 5.73
CA ALA A 123 -10.76 -9.60 6.47
C ALA A 123 -9.92 -8.82 7.51
N VAL A 124 -10.08 -7.50 7.60
CA VAL A 124 -9.36 -6.61 8.54
C VAL A 124 -10.31 -5.94 9.52
#